data_ff3b09cdf454629a45597d6bf3e302d5
#
_entry.id   ff3b09cdf454629a45597d6bf3e302d5
#
_cell.length_a   1.000
_cell.length_b   1.000
_cell.length_c   1.000
_cell.angle_alpha   90.00
_cell.angle_beta   90.00
_cell.angle_gamma   90.00
#
_symmetry.space_group_name_H-M   'P 1'
#
loop_
_entity.id
_entity.type
_entity.pdbx_description
1 polymer ?
#
loop_
_entity_poly.entity_id
_entity_poly.type
_entity_poly.pdbx_seq_one_letter_code
_entity_poly.pdbx_strand_id
1 'polypeptide(L)'
;MTQHINRSVIGPHQLLYLLYGDKEVYRLEAKFSILSALRHRKNLADFTITLMTDQPEAFDGWPITVLSLSEETLGIWQGAGGYSHRRKACAIQAGVMLAGKTIFIDTDTVFFKDPALLFKRVTDDQFLMDEFELSWAQASRRAWYRPLVTLLDAEFIAPAPALRLFNSGVCGMTNANGHIVEGAISLIDQWAHLGARILTIEQIALSFMLYGRRVVEANGCLNHYYAVKRYHHAMYRAFFHEQGEGYRDDLPEASFAVPDRLPRNPLRDRLRLKWKFMRQGAVPRKAAKFYLLGKRANRCPYLETCKLLW
;
A
#
# COMPACT_ATOMS: atom_id res chain seq x y z
N MET A 1 0.95 28.50 2.78
CA MET A 1 0.68 28.51 4.23
C MET A 1 0.57 27.07 4.69
N THR A 2 1.59 26.56 5.33
CA THR A 2 1.65 25.19 5.88
C THR A 2 0.83 25.20 7.16
N GLN A 3 -0.38 24.65 7.14
CA GLN A 3 -1.14 24.45 8.37
C GLN A 3 -0.32 23.52 9.28
N HIS A 4 -0.05 24.02 10.49
CA HIS A 4 0.70 23.30 11.53
C HIS A 4 -0.12 22.09 11.97
N ILE A 5 0.21 20.90 11.43
CA ILE A 5 -0.03 19.67 12.18
C ILE A 5 0.76 19.84 13.48
N ASN A 6 0.06 19.84 14.60
CA ASN A 6 0.67 20.04 15.92
C ASN A 6 1.83 19.05 16.08
N ARG A 7 3.08 19.56 16.04
CA ARG A 7 4.32 18.76 15.91
C ARG A 7 4.74 18.15 17.25
N SER A 8 3.84 17.45 17.92
CA SER A 8 4.28 16.53 18.97
C SER A 8 4.92 15.31 18.30
N VAL A 9 6.18 15.07 18.58
CA VAL A 9 6.90 13.87 18.10
C VAL A 9 6.13 12.64 18.57
N ILE A 10 5.60 11.84 17.63
CA ILE A 10 4.75 10.67 17.93
C ILE A 10 5.56 9.54 18.56
N GLY A 11 6.89 9.52 18.33
CA GLY A 11 7.78 8.50 18.87
C GLY A 11 8.97 8.20 17.96
N PRO A 12 9.83 7.27 18.33
CA PRO A 12 11.01 6.94 17.54
C PRO A 12 10.67 6.25 16.22
N HIS A 13 9.62 5.43 16.19
CA HIS A 13 9.20 4.65 15.03
C HIS A 13 7.68 4.70 14.85
N GLN A 14 7.21 4.83 13.60
CA GLN A 14 5.78 4.74 13.28
C GLN A 14 5.51 3.95 12.00
N LEU A 15 4.43 3.15 12.02
CA LEU A 15 3.72 2.74 10.82
C LEU A 15 2.71 3.83 10.48
N LEU A 16 2.76 4.34 9.26
CA LEU A 16 1.88 5.39 8.77
C LEU A 16 0.91 4.85 7.74
N TYR A 17 -0.37 5.13 7.92
CA TYR A 17 -1.43 4.85 6.97
C TYR A 17 -2.09 6.13 6.49
N LEU A 18 -2.63 6.10 5.29
CA LEU A 18 -3.51 7.13 4.74
C LEU A 18 -4.81 6.48 4.28
N LEU A 19 -5.93 6.99 4.80
CA LEU A 19 -7.27 6.62 4.36
C LEU A 19 -8.07 7.89 4.11
N TYR A 20 -8.74 8.00 2.96
CA TYR A 20 -9.66 9.08 2.66
C TYR A 20 -10.78 8.63 1.72
N GLY A 21 -11.90 9.39 1.76
CA GLY A 21 -13.11 9.09 1.00
C GLY A 21 -13.98 8.03 1.68
N ASP A 22 -15.23 7.92 1.25
CA ASP A 22 -16.35 7.24 1.90
C ASP A 22 -16.50 5.74 1.58
N LYS A 23 -15.59 5.17 0.78
CA LYS A 23 -15.72 3.77 0.38
C LYS A 23 -15.47 2.81 1.55
N GLU A 24 -16.54 2.14 1.99
CA GLU A 24 -16.49 1.09 3.02
C GLU A 24 -15.30 0.15 2.87
N VAL A 25 -15.08 -0.34 1.64
CA VAL A 25 -14.05 -1.34 1.39
C VAL A 25 -12.64 -0.87 1.75
N TYR A 26 -12.32 0.41 1.55
CA TYR A 26 -11.01 0.97 1.90
C TYR A 26 -10.87 1.13 3.42
N ARG A 27 -11.97 1.46 4.11
CA ARG A 27 -12.01 1.50 5.57
C ARG A 27 -11.77 0.10 6.16
N LEU A 28 -12.41 -0.93 5.61
CA LEU A 28 -12.21 -2.32 6.03
C LEU A 28 -10.79 -2.82 5.72
N GLU A 29 -10.20 -2.43 4.57
CA GLU A 29 -8.78 -2.70 4.27
C GLU A 29 -7.87 -2.09 5.34
N ALA A 30 -8.04 -0.79 5.64
CA ALA A 30 -7.24 -0.10 6.66
C ALA A 30 -7.35 -0.77 8.03
N LYS A 31 -8.59 -1.02 8.48
CA LYS A 31 -8.86 -1.72 9.75
C LYS A 31 -8.18 -3.08 9.79
N PHE A 32 -8.31 -3.89 8.73
CA PHE A 32 -7.72 -5.22 8.72
C PHE A 32 -6.20 -5.20 8.62
N SER A 33 -5.61 -4.29 7.86
CA SER A 33 -4.17 -4.09 7.83
C SER A 33 -3.62 -3.74 9.22
N ILE A 34 -4.27 -2.80 9.92
CA ILE A 34 -3.94 -2.41 11.30
C ILE A 34 -4.07 -3.60 12.26
N LEU A 35 -5.18 -4.37 12.20
CA LEU A 35 -5.34 -5.59 13.01
C LEU A 35 -4.21 -6.58 12.77
N SER A 36 -3.82 -6.76 11.51
CA SER A 36 -2.72 -7.66 11.15
C SER A 36 -1.38 -7.19 11.72
N ALA A 37 -1.14 -5.89 11.79
CA ALA A 37 0.04 -5.32 12.44
C ALA A 37 -0.01 -5.54 13.97
N LEU A 38 -1.16 -5.30 14.59
CA LEU A 38 -1.36 -5.47 16.04
C LEU A 38 -1.18 -6.92 16.49
N ARG A 39 -1.78 -7.90 15.78
CA ARG A 39 -1.68 -9.32 16.13
C ARG A 39 -0.27 -9.90 16.06
N HIS A 40 0.60 -9.29 15.25
CA HIS A 40 2.00 -9.72 15.10
C HIS A 40 3.00 -8.88 15.89
N ARG A 41 2.53 -7.79 16.51
CA ARG A 41 3.34 -6.88 17.31
C ARG A 41 3.75 -7.56 18.63
N LYS A 42 5.06 -7.70 18.84
CA LYS A 42 5.59 -8.37 20.02
C LYS A 42 5.72 -7.45 21.23
N ASN A 43 6.05 -6.18 21.00
CA ASN A 43 6.25 -5.20 22.06
C ASN A 43 5.54 -3.89 21.69
N LEU A 44 4.71 -3.38 22.59
CA LEU A 44 3.94 -2.15 22.38
C LEU A 44 4.83 -0.91 22.22
N ALA A 45 6.02 -0.92 22.79
CA ALA A 45 6.97 0.20 22.71
C ALA A 45 7.76 0.27 21.39
N ASP A 46 7.73 -0.78 20.53
CA ASP A 46 8.59 -0.84 19.35
C ASP A 46 8.21 0.19 18.28
N PHE A 47 6.93 0.51 18.13
CA PHE A 47 6.44 1.52 17.19
C PHE A 47 5.01 1.95 17.53
N THR A 48 4.62 3.10 17.01
CA THR A 48 3.23 3.56 17.00
C THR A 48 2.59 3.27 15.65
N ILE A 49 1.26 3.17 15.61
CA ILE A 49 0.49 3.12 14.37
C ILE A 49 -0.22 4.47 14.26
N THR A 50 0.03 5.17 13.17
CA THR A 50 -0.58 6.47 12.86
C THR A 50 -1.44 6.34 11.63
N LEU A 51 -2.68 6.79 11.71
CA LEU A 51 -3.62 6.86 10.60
C LEU A 51 -3.97 8.31 10.31
N MET A 52 -3.67 8.79 9.11
CA MET A 52 -4.17 10.06 8.58
C MET A 52 -5.48 9.81 7.83
N THR A 53 -6.59 10.43 8.26
CA THR A 53 -7.92 10.15 7.67
C THR A 53 -8.88 11.32 7.78
N ASP A 54 -9.84 11.39 6.85
CA ASP A 54 -11.02 12.26 6.88
C ASP A 54 -12.22 11.61 7.60
N GLN A 55 -12.04 10.39 8.14
CA GLN A 55 -13.07 9.64 8.88
C GLN A 55 -12.54 9.21 10.26
N PRO A 56 -12.10 10.15 11.12
CA PRO A 56 -11.48 9.80 12.40
C PRO A 56 -12.41 9.00 13.32
N GLU A 57 -13.72 9.29 13.33
CA GLU A 57 -14.75 8.62 14.13
C GLU A 57 -14.88 7.11 13.82
N ALA A 58 -14.54 6.70 12.60
CA ALA A 58 -14.55 5.28 12.22
C ALA A 58 -13.51 4.44 12.98
N PHE A 59 -12.55 5.11 13.63
CA PHE A 59 -11.45 4.50 14.38
C PHE A 59 -11.48 4.84 15.88
N ASP A 60 -12.63 5.29 16.40
CA ASP A 60 -12.80 5.53 17.83
C ASP A 60 -12.55 4.24 18.62
N GLY A 61 -11.76 4.36 19.70
CA GLY A 61 -11.36 3.23 20.55
C GLY A 61 -10.28 2.31 19.97
N TRP A 62 -9.80 2.54 18.74
CA TRP A 62 -8.68 1.78 18.19
C TRP A 62 -7.35 2.20 18.86
N PRO A 63 -6.43 1.25 19.17
CA PRO A 63 -5.15 1.55 19.85
C PRO A 63 -4.11 2.12 18.88
N ILE A 64 -4.47 3.22 18.20
CA ILE A 64 -3.69 3.93 17.19
C ILE A 64 -3.77 5.43 17.39
N THR A 65 -2.83 6.17 16.81
CA THR A 65 -2.91 7.63 16.72
C THR A 65 -3.67 8.02 15.46
N VAL A 66 -4.80 8.68 15.60
CA VAL A 66 -5.57 9.19 14.46
C VAL A 66 -5.28 10.67 14.27
N LEU A 67 -4.87 11.05 13.06
CA LEU A 67 -4.68 12.44 12.64
C LEU A 67 -5.77 12.78 11.62
N SER A 68 -6.69 13.65 12.05
CA SER A 68 -7.80 14.07 11.19
C SER A 68 -7.31 14.94 10.04
N LEU A 69 -7.78 14.64 8.84
CA LEU A 69 -7.54 15.42 7.62
C LEU A 69 -8.81 16.17 7.24
N SER A 70 -8.69 17.47 7.04
CA SER A 70 -9.79 18.26 6.48
C SER A 70 -9.89 18.06 4.96
N GLU A 71 -11.07 18.31 4.41
CA GLU A 71 -11.30 18.34 2.96
C GLU A 71 -10.37 19.36 2.26
N GLU A 72 -10.13 20.51 2.90
CA GLU A 72 -9.18 21.53 2.44
C GLU A 72 -7.76 20.94 2.32
N THR A 73 -7.29 20.24 3.36
CA THR A 73 -5.97 19.59 3.35
C THR A 73 -5.87 18.57 2.22
N LEU A 74 -6.89 17.71 2.05
CA LEU A 74 -6.95 16.74 0.97
C LEU A 74 -6.98 17.39 -0.42
N GLY A 75 -7.63 18.54 -0.54
CA GLY A 75 -7.63 19.36 -1.76
C GLY A 75 -6.23 19.90 -2.08
N ILE A 76 -5.55 20.48 -1.08
CA ILE A 76 -4.17 20.97 -1.22
C ILE A 76 -3.22 19.81 -1.59
N TRP A 77 -3.38 18.66 -0.96
CA TRP A 77 -2.54 17.49 -1.22
C TRP A 77 -2.77 16.86 -2.60
N GLN A 78 -3.96 17.03 -3.18
CA GLN A 78 -4.23 16.59 -4.56
C GLN A 78 -3.48 17.45 -5.59
N GLY A 79 -3.22 18.73 -5.26
CA GLY A 79 -2.52 19.66 -6.13
C GLY A 79 -3.33 20.09 -7.36
N ALA A 80 -2.83 21.08 -8.08
CA ALA A 80 -3.51 21.66 -9.25
C ALA A 80 -3.70 20.66 -10.41
N GLY A 81 -2.81 19.66 -10.50
CA GLY A 81 -2.90 18.61 -11.52
C GLY A 81 -3.96 17.54 -11.28
N GLY A 82 -4.66 17.56 -10.13
CA GLY A 82 -5.75 16.63 -9.82
C GLY A 82 -5.33 15.16 -9.65
N TYR A 83 -4.04 14.86 -9.55
CA TYR A 83 -3.53 13.49 -9.41
C TYR A 83 -3.72 12.98 -7.96
N SER A 84 -4.66 12.06 -7.77
CA SER A 84 -5.10 11.62 -6.44
C SER A 84 -4.00 10.96 -5.60
N HIS A 85 -3.06 10.21 -6.21
CA HIS A 85 -1.98 9.56 -5.47
C HIS A 85 -0.88 10.54 -5.01
N ARG A 86 -0.92 11.83 -5.43
CA ARG A 86 -0.10 12.89 -4.83
C ARG A 86 -0.36 13.02 -3.33
N ARG A 87 -1.61 12.80 -2.89
CA ARG A 87 -2.00 12.77 -1.47
C ARG A 87 -1.16 11.78 -0.65
N LYS A 88 -0.85 10.62 -1.24
CA LYS A 88 0.02 9.62 -0.61
C LYS A 88 1.43 10.19 -0.36
N ALA A 89 2.05 10.81 -1.37
CA ALA A 89 3.36 11.42 -1.20
C ALA A 89 3.34 12.53 -0.14
N CYS A 90 2.31 13.37 -0.13
CA CYS A 90 2.13 14.41 0.90
C CYS A 90 1.95 13.82 2.30
N ALA A 91 1.19 12.73 2.45
CA ALA A 91 1.04 12.04 3.73
C ALA A 91 2.36 11.45 4.22
N ILE A 92 3.15 10.83 3.32
CA ILE A 92 4.49 10.33 3.66
C ILE A 92 5.38 11.48 4.13
N GLN A 93 5.41 12.61 3.40
CA GLN A 93 6.20 13.78 3.77
C GLN A 93 5.80 14.32 5.14
N ALA A 94 4.49 14.49 5.38
CA ALA A 94 4.00 14.95 6.68
C ALA A 94 4.38 13.97 7.80
N GLY A 95 4.22 12.67 7.57
CA GLY A 95 4.51 11.62 8.54
C GLY A 95 5.98 11.49 8.87
N VAL A 96 6.86 11.60 7.89
CA VAL A 96 8.33 11.51 8.10
C VAL A 96 8.82 12.57 9.10
N MET A 97 8.14 13.71 9.19
CA MET A 97 8.49 14.76 10.16
C MET A 97 7.99 14.50 11.58
N LEU A 98 7.15 13.48 11.79
CA LEU A 98 6.51 13.18 13.09
C LEU A 98 7.25 12.11 13.91
N ALA A 99 8.16 11.34 13.30
CA ALA A 99 8.87 10.27 13.99
C ALA A 99 10.29 10.11 13.45
N GLY A 100 11.19 9.52 14.26
CA GLY A 100 12.57 9.25 13.83
C GLY A 100 12.65 8.35 12.60
N LYS A 101 11.80 7.30 12.55
CA LYS A 101 11.62 6.45 11.37
C LYS A 101 10.14 6.31 11.05
N THR A 102 9.79 6.51 9.79
CA THR A 102 8.43 6.31 9.28
C THR A 102 8.42 5.22 8.24
N ILE A 103 7.49 4.28 8.36
CA ILE A 103 7.17 3.31 7.32
C ILE A 103 5.73 3.51 6.93
N PHE A 104 5.52 4.08 5.75
CA PHE A 104 4.20 4.18 5.13
C PHE A 104 3.77 2.79 4.63
N ILE A 105 2.48 2.49 4.84
CA ILE A 105 1.86 1.21 4.48
C ILE A 105 0.56 1.50 3.73
N ASP A 106 0.41 0.96 2.51
CA ASP A 106 -0.88 0.99 1.80
C ASP A 106 -1.90 0.12 2.54
N THR A 107 -3.17 0.53 2.52
CA THR A 107 -4.25 -0.17 3.25
C THR A 107 -4.51 -1.59 2.73
N ASP A 108 -4.20 -1.88 1.47
CA ASP A 108 -4.31 -3.21 0.87
C ASP A 108 -3.12 -4.13 1.16
N THR A 109 -2.67 -4.10 2.42
CA THR A 109 -1.60 -4.96 2.95
C THR A 109 -2.08 -5.80 4.13
N VAL A 110 -1.39 -6.90 4.39
CA VAL A 110 -1.59 -7.73 5.58
C VAL A 110 -0.26 -8.25 6.10
N PHE A 111 0.01 -8.01 7.36
CA PHE A 111 1.20 -8.50 8.04
C PHE A 111 1.06 -9.98 8.40
N PHE A 112 2.14 -10.74 8.26
CA PHE A 112 2.28 -12.12 8.71
C PHE A 112 3.54 -12.35 9.55
N LYS A 113 4.23 -11.25 9.89
CA LYS A 113 5.32 -11.18 10.86
C LYS A 113 5.27 -9.85 11.58
N ASP A 114 6.03 -9.76 12.67
CA ASP A 114 6.19 -8.55 13.45
C ASP A 114 6.66 -7.36 12.59
N PRO A 115 5.88 -6.28 12.50
CA PRO A 115 6.25 -5.08 11.75
C PRO A 115 7.56 -4.43 12.23
N ALA A 116 7.95 -4.62 13.49
CA ALA A 116 9.20 -4.09 14.06
C ALA A 116 10.44 -4.53 13.26
N LEU A 117 10.35 -5.67 12.55
CA LEU A 117 11.42 -6.15 11.68
C LEU A 117 11.71 -5.22 10.48
N LEU A 118 10.73 -4.44 10.05
CA LEU A 118 10.90 -3.51 8.93
C LEU A 118 11.73 -2.29 9.34
N PHE A 119 11.57 -1.78 10.58
CA PHE A 119 12.32 -0.62 11.07
C PHE A 119 13.83 -0.88 11.17
N LYS A 120 14.23 -2.15 11.35
CA LYS A 120 15.64 -2.57 11.31
C LYS A 120 16.27 -2.41 9.92
N ARG A 121 15.45 -2.34 8.87
CA ARG A 121 15.87 -2.17 7.47
C ARG A 121 15.94 -0.70 7.05
N VAL A 122 15.59 0.24 7.93
CA VAL A 122 15.57 1.68 7.65
C VAL A 122 16.70 2.34 8.43
N THR A 123 17.60 3.03 7.72
CA THR A 123 18.66 3.88 8.29
C THR A 123 18.76 5.16 7.44
N ASP A 124 19.63 6.10 7.83
CA ASP A 124 19.82 7.33 7.06
C ASP A 124 20.34 7.05 5.64
N ASP A 125 21.08 5.95 5.45
CA ASP A 125 21.65 5.55 4.17
C ASP A 125 20.87 4.41 3.47
N GLN A 126 19.82 3.88 4.11
CA GLN A 126 19.07 2.75 3.60
C GLN A 126 17.57 2.98 3.66
N PHE A 127 16.93 2.90 2.50
CA PHE A 127 15.51 3.08 2.28
C PHE A 127 14.77 1.75 2.15
N LEU A 128 13.52 1.70 2.59
CA LEU A 128 12.66 0.54 2.44
C LEU A 128 11.60 0.84 1.37
N MET A 129 11.43 -0.07 0.41
CA MET A 129 10.32 -0.05 -0.56
C MET A 129 9.60 -1.41 -0.54
N ASP A 130 8.39 -1.49 -1.11
CA ASP A 130 7.61 -2.73 -1.10
C ASP A 130 8.35 -3.83 -1.87
N GLU A 131 8.40 -3.73 -3.20
CA GLU A 131 9.09 -4.70 -4.06
C GLU A 131 9.67 -4.02 -5.30
N PHE A 132 10.73 -4.61 -5.83
CA PHE A 132 11.27 -4.23 -7.14
C PHE A 132 10.33 -4.71 -8.25
N GLU A 133 9.90 -3.79 -9.13
CA GLU A 133 9.03 -4.13 -10.26
C GLU A 133 9.81 -4.33 -11.56
N LEU A 134 10.62 -3.36 -11.94
CA LEU A 134 11.41 -3.41 -13.18
C LEU A 134 12.49 -2.31 -13.23
N SER A 135 13.49 -2.49 -14.11
CA SER A 135 14.44 -1.43 -14.42
C SER A 135 13.87 -0.41 -15.42
N TRP A 136 14.45 0.79 -15.46
CA TRP A 136 14.07 1.78 -16.48
C TRP A 136 14.25 1.26 -17.90
N ALA A 137 15.30 0.51 -18.18
CA ALA A 137 15.51 -0.14 -19.46
C ALA A 137 14.37 -1.09 -19.87
N GLN A 138 13.67 -1.69 -18.90
CA GLN A 138 12.47 -2.51 -19.14
C GLN A 138 11.20 -1.65 -19.23
N ALA A 139 11.10 -0.61 -18.40
CA ALA A 139 9.96 0.29 -18.35
C ALA A 139 9.79 1.08 -19.66
N SER A 140 10.88 1.68 -20.15
CA SER A 140 10.89 2.51 -21.34
C SER A 140 10.43 1.79 -22.61
N ARG A 141 10.52 0.45 -22.64
CA ARG A 141 10.03 -0.39 -23.76
C ARG A 141 8.54 -0.70 -23.69
N ARG A 142 7.86 -0.38 -22.57
CA ARG A 142 6.44 -0.70 -22.38
C ARG A 142 5.57 0.47 -22.82
N ALA A 143 4.52 0.19 -23.57
CA ALA A 143 3.57 1.21 -24.05
C ALA A 143 2.99 2.07 -22.91
N TRP A 144 2.81 1.49 -21.72
CA TRP A 144 2.32 2.17 -20.54
C TRP A 144 3.20 3.35 -20.07
N TYR A 145 4.53 3.25 -20.23
CA TYR A 145 5.47 4.29 -19.83
C TYR A 145 5.78 5.30 -20.94
N ARG A 146 5.30 5.06 -22.17
CA ARG A 146 5.60 5.92 -23.34
C ARG A 146 5.36 7.42 -23.11
N PRO A 147 4.23 7.86 -22.45
CA PRO A 147 4.02 9.29 -22.19
C PRO A 147 5.14 9.91 -21.37
N LEU A 148 5.64 9.22 -20.34
CA LEU A 148 6.74 9.71 -19.52
C LEU A 148 8.07 9.67 -20.28
N VAL A 149 8.35 8.63 -21.03
CA VAL A 149 9.56 8.54 -21.88
C VAL A 149 9.60 9.71 -22.84
N THR A 150 8.50 10.00 -23.55
CA THR A 150 8.41 11.12 -24.49
C THR A 150 8.63 12.47 -23.79
N LEU A 151 8.10 12.65 -22.58
CA LEU A 151 8.32 13.87 -21.80
C LEU A 151 9.80 14.04 -21.44
N LEU A 152 10.41 12.99 -20.87
CA LEU A 152 11.81 13.04 -20.44
C LEU A 152 12.77 13.24 -21.59
N ASP A 153 12.50 12.64 -22.75
CA ASP A 153 13.27 12.85 -23.99
C ASP A 153 13.16 14.32 -24.46
N ALA A 154 11.96 14.91 -24.39
CA ALA A 154 11.75 16.31 -24.75
C ALA A 154 12.46 17.30 -23.80
N GLU A 155 12.64 16.94 -22.56
CA GLU A 155 13.34 17.72 -21.54
C GLU A 155 14.87 17.41 -21.49
N PHE A 156 15.36 16.57 -22.39
CA PHE A 156 16.74 16.08 -22.42
C PHE A 156 17.18 15.39 -21.12
N ILE A 157 16.23 14.78 -20.42
CA ILE A 157 16.48 13.99 -19.21
C ILE A 157 16.51 12.51 -19.61
N ALA A 158 17.71 11.92 -19.63
CA ALA A 158 17.88 10.49 -19.90
C ALA A 158 18.13 9.73 -18.59
N PRO A 159 17.12 9.09 -17.99
CA PRO A 159 17.32 8.27 -16.80
C PRO A 159 18.27 7.12 -17.08
N ALA A 160 19.17 6.82 -16.12
CA ALA A 160 20.06 5.70 -16.27
C ALA A 160 19.29 4.39 -16.53
N PRO A 161 19.70 3.55 -17.48
CA PRO A 161 19.03 2.28 -17.78
C PRO A 161 18.88 1.35 -16.57
N ALA A 162 19.80 1.46 -15.61
CA ALA A 162 19.85 0.70 -14.37
C ALA A 162 18.95 1.27 -13.26
N LEU A 163 18.29 2.43 -13.46
CA LEU A 163 17.31 2.95 -12.50
C LEU A 163 16.27 1.88 -12.19
N ARG A 164 16.09 1.56 -10.91
CA ARG A 164 15.15 0.56 -10.41
C ARG A 164 13.84 1.25 -10.04
N LEU A 165 12.73 0.74 -10.59
CA LEU A 165 11.37 1.17 -10.23
C LEU A 165 10.81 0.19 -9.19
N PHE A 166 10.33 0.75 -8.09
CA PHE A 166 9.78 0.01 -6.96
C PHE A 166 8.30 0.30 -6.79
N ASN A 167 7.57 -0.69 -6.32
CA ASN A 167 6.23 -0.48 -5.80
C ASN A 167 6.31 0.34 -4.51
N SER A 168 5.42 1.29 -4.33
CA SER A 168 5.38 2.21 -3.19
C SER A 168 4.34 1.83 -2.12
N GLY A 169 3.77 0.62 -2.18
CA GLY A 169 2.83 0.14 -1.17
C GLY A 169 3.43 0.04 0.23
N VAL A 170 4.76 -0.04 0.30
CA VAL A 170 5.56 0.19 1.51
C VAL A 170 6.65 1.21 1.16
N CYS A 171 6.78 2.25 1.98
CA CYS A 171 7.82 3.26 1.81
C CYS A 171 8.39 3.66 3.17
N GLY A 172 9.65 3.31 3.46
CA GLY A 172 10.28 3.55 4.76
C GLY A 172 11.55 4.39 4.67
N MET A 173 11.64 5.39 5.56
CA MET A 173 12.79 6.29 5.66
C MET A 173 12.89 6.93 7.05
N THR A 174 14.03 7.55 7.34
CA THR A 174 14.24 8.38 8.52
C THR A 174 13.78 9.82 8.26
N ASN A 175 13.56 10.57 9.34
CA ASN A 175 13.19 11.98 9.24
C ASN A 175 14.28 12.86 8.56
N ALA A 176 15.55 12.47 8.64
CA ALA A 176 16.63 13.13 7.92
C ALA A 176 16.47 13.10 6.39
N ASN A 177 15.69 12.16 5.89
CA ASN A 177 15.48 11.89 4.47
C ASN A 177 14.18 12.48 3.89
N GLY A 178 13.49 13.38 4.59
CA GLY A 178 12.25 14.01 4.12
C GLY A 178 12.39 14.71 2.77
N HIS A 179 13.59 15.24 2.45
CA HIS A 179 13.88 15.87 1.16
C HIS A 179 13.69 14.94 -0.06
N ILE A 180 13.79 13.62 0.12
CA ILE A 180 13.52 12.63 -0.92
C ILE A 180 12.04 12.68 -1.34
N VAL A 181 11.14 12.75 -0.36
CA VAL A 181 9.70 12.83 -0.64
C VAL A 181 9.32 14.20 -1.22
N GLU A 182 9.94 15.26 -0.73
CA GLU A 182 9.77 16.62 -1.28
C GLU A 182 10.16 16.68 -2.76
N GLY A 183 11.31 16.12 -3.12
CA GLY A 183 11.75 16.00 -4.51
C GLY A 183 10.78 15.14 -5.35
N ALA A 184 10.26 14.04 -4.79
CA ALA A 184 9.28 13.21 -5.47
C ALA A 184 7.97 13.97 -5.71
N ILE A 185 7.49 14.78 -4.76
CA ILE A 185 6.31 15.63 -4.94
C ILE A 185 6.54 16.64 -6.07
N SER A 186 7.73 17.26 -6.12
CA SER A 186 8.08 18.19 -7.21
C SER A 186 8.03 17.51 -8.59
N LEU A 187 8.54 16.28 -8.69
CA LEU A 187 8.43 15.48 -9.93
C LEU A 187 6.98 15.12 -10.26
N ILE A 188 6.17 14.75 -9.25
CA ILE A 188 4.74 14.48 -9.43
C ILE A 188 4.04 15.72 -9.99
N ASP A 189 4.32 16.91 -9.47
CA ASP A 189 3.72 18.15 -9.93
C ASP A 189 4.10 18.48 -11.38
N GLN A 190 5.36 18.25 -11.77
CA GLN A 190 5.82 18.37 -13.15
C GLN A 190 5.10 17.36 -14.09
N TRP A 191 4.87 16.15 -13.62
CA TRP A 191 4.30 15.07 -14.42
C TRP A 191 2.79 14.88 -14.20
N ALA A 192 2.13 15.72 -13.44
CA ALA A 192 0.74 15.53 -13.02
C ALA A 192 -0.24 15.37 -14.19
N HIS A 193 0.01 16.08 -15.31
CA HIS A 193 -0.80 15.95 -16.55
C HIS A 193 -0.74 14.55 -17.19
N LEU A 194 0.25 13.72 -16.79
CA LEU A 194 0.34 12.31 -17.21
C LEU A 194 -0.45 11.37 -16.30
N GLY A 195 -0.95 11.84 -15.14
CA GLY A 195 -1.60 11.02 -14.11
C GLY A 195 -2.77 10.18 -14.61
N ALA A 196 -3.59 10.72 -15.54
CA ALA A 196 -4.66 9.96 -16.18
C ALA A 196 -4.17 8.83 -17.10
N ARG A 197 -2.91 8.88 -17.56
CA ARG A 197 -2.29 7.92 -18.48
C ARG A 197 -1.36 6.95 -17.77
N ILE A 198 -0.74 7.40 -16.67
CA ILE A 198 0.21 6.60 -15.86
C ILE A 198 -0.21 6.72 -14.39
N LEU A 199 -1.02 5.79 -13.91
CA LEU A 199 -1.63 5.84 -12.57
C LEU A 199 -0.60 5.76 -11.42
N THR A 200 0.64 5.31 -11.69
CA THR A 200 1.68 5.05 -10.68
C THR A 200 2.81 6.09 -10.71
N ILE A 201 2.48 7.34 -11.08
CA ILE A 201 3.49 8.42 -11.18
C ILE A 201 4.20 8.62 -9.84
N GLU A 202 3.52 8.54 -8.69
CA GLU A 202 4.12 8.76 -7.38
C GLU A 202 5.19 7.72 -7.06
N GLN A 203 4.97 6.44 -7.38
CA GLN A 203 6.00 5.41 -7.16
C GLN A 203 7.19 5.55 -8.12
N ILE A 204 6.93 6.02 -9.35
CA ILE A 204 7.99 6.31 -10.30
C ILE A 204 8.84 7.49 -9.78
N ALA A 205 8.21 8.59 -9.35
CA ALA A 205 8.89 9.76 -8.83
C ALA A 205 9.74 9.42 -7.59
N LEU A 206 9.19 8.64 -6.63
CA LEU A 206 9.96 8.14 -5.49
C LEU A 206 11.16 7.30 -5.94
N SER A 207 10.98 6.43 -6.93
CA SER A 207 12.06 5.60 -7.46
C SER A 207 13.16 6.42 -8.12
N PHE A 208 12.82 7.53 -8.81
CA PHE A 208 13.78 8.48 -9.36
C PHE A 208 14.60 9.15 -8.26
N MET A 209 13.96 9.61 -7.19
CA MET A 209 14.64 10.24 -6.06
C MET A 209 15.53 9.27 -5.28
N LEU A 210 15.25 7.97 -5.37
CA LEU A 210 16.04 6.90 -4.74
C LEU A 210 17.16 6.36 -5.63
N TYR A 211 17.33 6.91 -6.84
CA TYR A 211 18.41 6.47 -7.73
C TYR A 211 19.80 6.70 -7.10
N GLY A 212 20.66 5.69 -7.21
CA GLY A 212 22.00 5.71 -6.60
C GLY A 212 22.03 5.49 -5.09
N ARG A 213 20.85 5.29 -4.44
CA ARG A 213 20.73 5.04 -3.00
C ARG A 213 20.54 3.55 -2.71
N ARG A 214 20.84 3.15 -1.47
CA ARG A 214 20.63 1.77 -1.02
C ARG A 214 19.15 1.57 -0.71
N VAL A 215 18.47 0.76 -1.51
CA VAL A 215 17.07 0.40 -1.32
C VAL A 215 16.96 -1.09 -1.03
N VAL A 216 16.23 -1.44 0.03
CA VAL A 216 15.86 -2.79 0.42
C VAL A 216 14.36 -2.99 0.30
N GLU A 217 13.93 -4.23 0.11
CA GLU A 217 12.52 -4.57 -0.09
C GLU A 217 11.85 -5.03 1.21
N ALA A 218 10.54 -4.79 1.34
CA ALA A 218 9.74 -5.19 2.51
C ALA A 218 9.46 -6.69 2.58
N ASN A 219 9.95 -7.44 1.61
CA ASN A 219 9.76 -8.89 1.46
C ASN A 219 9.82 -9.66 2.77
N GLY A 220 8.89 -10.61 2.94
CA GLY A 220 8.91 -11.57 4.02
C GLY A 220 8.31 -11.08 5.34
N CYS A 221 7.67 -9.91 5.38
CA CYS A 221 7.01 -9.38 6.56
C CYS A 221 5.50 -9.16 6.35
N LEU A 222 5.10 -8.72 5.18
CA LEU A 222 3.72 -8.46 4.80
C LEU A 222 3.41 -8.98 3.40
N ASN A 223 2.13 -9.04 3.08
CA ASN A 223 1.60 -9.34 1.75
C ASN A 223 0.82 -8.11 1.26
N HIS A 224 1.26 -7.51 0.16
CA HIS A 224 0.55 -6.47 -0.54
C HIS A 224 -0.30 -7.11 -1.66
N TYR A 225 -1.62 -7.12 -1.47
CA TYR A 225 -2.52 -7.93 -2.30
C TYR A 225 -3.22 -7.14 -3.44
N TYR A 226 -2.62 -6.04 -3.91
CA TYR A 226 -3.19 -5.18 -4.97
C TYR A 226 -3.72 -5.94 -6.20
N ALA A 227 -3.11 -7.09 -6.53
CA ALA A 227 -3.52 -7.89 -7.69
C ALA A 227 -4.73 -8.80 -7.44
N VAL A 228 -5.14 -9.00 -6.17
CA VAL A 228 -6.20 -9.94 -5.75
C VAL A 228 -7.16 -9.33 -4.75
N LYS A 229 -7.37 -8.01 -4.79
CA LYS A 229 -8.20 -7.23 -3.87
C LYS A 229 -9.58 -7.84 -3.63
N ARG A 230 -10.29 -8.29 -4.67
CA ARG A 230 -11.65 -8.83 -4.53
C ARG A 230 -11.76 -9.97 -3.53
N TYR A 231 -10.76 -10.85 -3.47
CA TYR A 231 -10.74 -11.94 -2.49
C TYR A 231 -10.66 -11.38 -1.06
N HIS A 232 -9.70 -10.49 -0.81
CA HIS A 232 -9.50 -9.90 0.51
C HIS A 232 -10.69 -9.03 0.92
N HIS A 233 -11.28 -8.25 0.00
CA HIS A 233 -12.49 -7.47 0.26
C HIS A 233 -13.66 -8.36 0.74
N ALA A 234 -13.91 -9.50 0.09
CA ALA A 234 -14.96 -10.42 0.51
C ALA A 234 -14.67 -11.00 1.91
N MET A 235 -13.40 -11.36 2.19
CA MET A 235 -13.00 -11.87 3.50
C MET A 235 -13.17 -10.82 4.60
N TYR A 236 -12.75 -9.57 4.34
CA TYR A 236 -12.84 -8.51 5.34
C TYR A 236 -14.29 -8.09 5.60
N ARG A 237 -15.15 -8.00 4.56
CA ARG A 237 -16.57 -7.78 4.77
C ARG A 237 -17.20 -8.87 5.63
N ALA A 238 -16.92 -10.14 5.34
CA ALA A 238 -17.42 -11.23 6.13
C ALA A 238 -16.92 -11.17 7.58
N PHE A 239 -15.62 -10.94 7.77
CA PHE A 239 -15.02 -10.82 9.09
C PHE A 239 -15.67 -9.70 9.91
N PHE A 240 -15.73 -8.47 9.36
CA PHE A 240 -16.31 -7.34 10.08
C PHE A 240 -17.82 -7.39 10.21
N HIS A 241 -18.51 -8.08 9.31
CA HIS A 241 -19.94 -8.37 9.47
C HIS A 241 -20.19 -9.25 10.71
N GLU A 242 -19.35 -10.24 10.97
CA GLU A 242 -19.49 -11.13 12.13
C GLU A 242 -18.92 -10.53 13.42
N GLN A 243 -17.80 -9.82 13.32
CA GLN A 243 -17.08 -9.32 14.50
C GLN A 243 -17.44 -7.87 14.87
N GLY A 244 -18.07 -7.11 13.96
CA GLY A 244 -18.23 -5.67 14.08
C GLY A 244 -16.96 -4.91 13.70
N GLU A 245 -17.07 -3.60 13.45
CA GLU A 245 -15.94 -2.74 13.06
C GLU A 245 -15.26 -2.04 14.25
N GLY A 246 -15.87 -2.04 15.44
CA GLY A 246 -15.28 -1.46 16.67
C GLY A 246 -14.12 -2.30 17.19
N TYR A 247 -13.11 -1.62 17.74
CA TYR A 247 -11.98 -2.34 18.34
C TYR A 247 -12.38 -3.02 19.66
N ARG A 248 -11.87 -4.22 19.86
CA ARG A 248 -11.89 -5.00 21.10
C ARG A 248 -10.55 -5.71 21.25
N ASP A 249 -10.13 -5.99 22.45
CA ASP A 249 -8.82 -6.60 22.73
C ASP A 249 -8.65 -8.01 22.14
N ASP A 250 -9.75 -8.74 21.92
CA ASP A 250 -9.77 -10.05 21.28
C ASP A 250 -9.78 -10.00 19.74
N LEU A 251 -10.05 -8.82 19.16
CA LEU A 251 -10.20 -8.67 17.71
C LEU A 251 -8.92 -8.98 16.91
N PRO A 252 -7.70 -8.58 17.36
CA PRO A 252 -6.46 -9.00 16.71
C PRO A 252 -6.30 -10.51 16.65
N GLU A 253 -6.62 -11.24 17.73
CA GLU A 253 -6.58 -12.72 17.77
C GLU A 253 -7.63 -13.32 16.83
N ALA A 254 -8.87 -12.84 16.88
CA ALA A 254 -9.93 -13.27 15.97
C ALA A 254 -9.56 -13.12 14.49
N SER A 255 -8.75 -12.11 14.15
CA SER A 255 -8.30 -11.85 12.78
C SER A 255 -7.40 -12.95 12.19
N PHE A 256 -6.82 -13.85 13.00
CA PHE A 256 -6.09 -15.02 12.50
C PHE A 256 -6.95 -16.00 11.71
N ALA A 257 -8.27 -15.96 11.89
CA ALA A 257 -9.20 -16.76 11.09
C ALA A 257 -9.19 -16.37 9.60
N VAL A 258 -8.79 -15.14 9.26
CA VAL A 258 -8.69 -14.67 7.88
C VAL A 258 -7.29 -14.95 7.34
N PRO A 259 -7.16 -15.67 6.21
CA PRO A 259 -5.86 -15.99 5.64
C PRO A 259 -5.05 -14.76 5.22
N ASP A 260 -3.79 -14.67 5.62
CA ASP A 260 -2.86 -13.57 5.23
C ASP A 260 -2.55 -13.56 3.74
N ARG A 261 -2.70 -14.70 3.09
CA ARG A 261 -2.40 -14.89 1.67
C ARG A 261 -3.49 -15.67 1.00
N LEU A 262 -3.65 -15.40 -0.28
CA LEU A 262 -4.52 -16.20 -1.11
C LEU A 262 -4.10 -17.69 -1.03
N PRO A 263 -5.00 -18.61 -0.58
CA PRO A 263 -4.67 -20.04 -0.49
C PRO A 263 -4.16 -20.59 -1.81
N ARG A 264 -3.09 -21.38 -1.78
CA ARG A 264 -2.56 -22.01 -3.00
C ARG A 264 -3.53 -23.10 -3.45
N ASN A 265 -3.88 -23.11 -4.73
CA ASN A 265 -4.61 -24.24 -5.29
C ASN A 265 -3.74 -25.50 -5.30
N PRO A 266 -4.31 -26.68 -5.02
CA PRO A 266 -3.65 -27.93 -5.25
C PRO A 266 -3.10 -28.03 -6.68
N LEU A 267 -1.96 -28.68 -6.83
CA LEU A 267 -1.31 -28.87 -8.14
C LEU A 267 -2.27 -29.47 -9.18
N ARG A 268 -3.13 -30.41 -8.74
CA ARG A 268 -4.18 -31.05 -9.54
C ARG A 268 -5.15 -30.04 -10.16
N ASP A 269 -5.61 -29.05 -9.38
CA ASP A 269 -6.56 -28.03 -9.86
C ASP A 269 -5.88 -27.05 -10.82
N ARG A 270 -4.60 -26.74 -10.58
CA ARG A 270 -3.79 -25.90 -11.47
C ARG A 270 -3.58 -26.57 -12.83
N LEU A 271 -3.27 -27.86 -12.85
CA LEU A 271 -3.08 -28.65 -14.07
C LEU A 271 -4.39 -28.79 -14.83
N ARG A 272 -5.50 -29.10 -14.14
CA ARG A 272 -6.85 -29.24 -14.74
C ARG A 272 -7.30 -27.96 -15.42
N LEU A 273 -7.02 -26.80 -14.82
CA LEU A 273 -7.30 -25.49 -15.39
C LEU A 273 -6.42 -25.18 -16.59
N LYS A 274 -5.12 -25.46 -16.50
CA LYS A 274 -4.20 -25.30 -17.64
C LYS A 274 -4.69 -26.13 -18.85
N TRP A 275 -5.09 -27.38 -18.64
CA TRP A 275 -5.66 -28.26 -19.66
C TRP A 275 -6.98 -27.71 -20.24
N LYS A 276 -7.90 -27.24 -19.39
CA LYS A 276 -9.17 -26.69 -19.85
C LYS A 276 -8.96 -25.45 -20.73
N PHE A 277 -8.03 -24.56 -20.37
CA PHE A 277 -7.74 -23.35 -21.15
C PHE A 277 -6.98 -23.65 -22.44
N MET A 278 -6.12 -24.65 -22.46
CA MET A 278 -5.47 -25.08 -23.70
C MET A 278 -6.47 -25.65 -24.73
N ARG A 279 -7.55 -26.31 -24.28
CA ARG A 279 -8.61 -26.85 -25.13
C ARG A 279 -9.61 -25.81 -25.64
N GLN A 280 -9.80 -24.71 -24.93
CA GLN A 280 -10.80 -23.68 -25.24
C GLN A 280 -10.24 -22.44 -25.95
N GLY A 281 -8.98 -22.46 -26.36
CA GLY A 281 -8.29 -21.27 -26.87
C GLY A 281 -7.91 -20.31 -25.76
N ALA A 282 -7.21 -19.21 -26.08
CA ALA A 282 -6.67 -18.26 -25.14
C ALA A 282 -7.79 -17.57 -24.31
N VAL A 283 -8.03 -18.08 -23.11
CA VAL A 283 -8.90 -17.39 -22.15
C VAL A 283 -8.13 -16.22 -21.53
N PRO A 284 -8.70 -15.03 -21.44
CA PRO A 284 -8.05 -13.89 -20.81
C PRO A 284 -7.55 -14.24 -19.41
N ARG A 285 -6.31 -13.89 -19.08
CA ARG A 285 -5.70 -14.14 -17.75
C ARG A 285 -6.60 -13.71 -16.57
N LYS A 286 -7.46 -12.71 -16.78
CA LYS A 286 -8.45 -12.24 -15.79
C LYS A 286 -9.50 -13.31 -15.46
N ALA A 287 -10.11 -13.95 -16.45
CA ALA A 287 -11.14 -14.97 -16.24
C ALA A 287 -10.59 -16.21 -15.49
N ALA A 288 -9.35 -16.62 -15.80
CA ALA A 288 -8.67 -17.69 -15.08
C ALA A 288 -8.44 -17.35 -13.59
N LYS A 289 -8.06 -16.08 -13.29
CA LYS A 289 -7.92 -15.61 -11.90
C LYS A 289 -9.25 -15.70 -11.14
N PHE A 290 -10.38 -15.29 -11.73
CA PHE A 290 -11.70 -15.32 -11.07
C PHE A 290 -12.18 -16.74 -10.77
N TYR A 291 -12.02 -17.66 -11.71
CA TYR A 291 -12.41 -19.06 -11.49
C TYR A 291 -11.61 -19.71 -10.36
N LEU A 292 -10.31 -19.39 -10.27
CA LEU A 292 -9.44 -19.83 -9.18
C LEU A 292 -9.83 -19.20 -7.83
N LEU A 293 -10.27 -17.95 -7.82
CA LEU A 293 -10.77 -17.27 -6.63
C LEU A 293 -12.04 -17.93 -6.08
N GLY A 294 -13.04 -18.21 -6.93
CA GLY A 294 -14.28 -18.88 -6.51
C GLY A 294 -14.06 -20.27 -5.89
N LYS A 295 -13.13 -21.09 -6.43
CA LYS A 295 -12.78 -22.38 -5.83
C LYS A 295 -12.00 -22.29 -4.52
N ARG A 296 -11.28 -21.17 -4.29
CA ARG A 296 -10.52 -20.94 -3.06
C ARG A 296 -11.40 -20.41 -1.93
N ALA A 297 -12.41 -19.63 -2.25
CA ALA A 297 -13.42 -19.18 -1.31
C ALA A 297 -14.07 -20.38 -0.57
N ASN A 298 -14.24 -21.53 -1.24
CA ASN A 298 -14.78 -22.76 -0.64
C ASN A 298 -13.94 -23.35 0.52
N ARG A 299 -12.84 -22.76 0.91
CA ARG A 299 -12.01 -23.16 2.06
C ARG A 299 -11.90 -22.08 3.12
N CYS A 300 -12.66 -21.00 2.97
CA CYS A 300 -12.70 -19.93 3.95
C CYS A 300 -13.70 -20.26 5.06
N PRO A 301 -13.39 -20.03 6.34
CA PRO A 301 -14.34 -20.19 7.44
C PRO A 301 -15.58 -19.28 7.29
N TYR A 302 -15.47 -18.19 6.53
CA TYR A 302 -16.57 -17.25 6.24
C TYR A 302 -17.31 -17.55 4.93
N LEU A 303 -17.31 -18.82 4.48
CA LEU A 303 -17.81 -19.21 3.15
C LEU A 303 -19.26 -18.79 2.91
N GLU A 304 -20.13 -19.01 3.88
CA GLU A 304 -21.57 -18.73 3.72
C GLU A 304 -21.80 -17.20 3.63
N THR A 305 -21.15 -16.43 4.48
CA THR A 305 -21.21 -14.95 4.42
C THR A 305 -20.59 -14.42 3.14
N CYS A 306 -19.49 -15.00 2.66
CA CYS A 306 -18.88 -14.64 1.38
C CYS A 306 -19.79 -14.90 0.18
N LYS A 307 -20.60 -15.96 0.19
CA LYS A 307 -21.57 -16.25 -0.88
C LYS A 307 -22.67 -15.19 -0.98
N LEU A 308 -23.03 -14.54 0.13
CA LEU A 308 -24.01 -13.47 0.18
C LEU A 308 -23.45 -12.12 -0.30
N LEU A 309 -22.13 -11.95 -0.27
CA LEU A 309 -21.42 -10.70 -0.58
C LEU A 309 -20.76 -10.69 -1.98
N TRP A 310 -20.87 -11.80 -2.73
CA TRP A 310 -20.42 -11.94 -4.13
C TRP A 310 -21.58 -11.65 -5.09
#